data_7fcc2634d2249e94f4f412dd0aab5f8d
#
_entry.id   7fcc2634d2249e94f4f412dd0aab5f8d
#
_cell.length_a   1.000
_cell.length_b   1.000
_cell.length_c   1.000
_cell.angle_alpha   90.00
_cell.angle_beta   90.00
_cell.angle_gamma   90.00
#
_symmetry.space_group_name_H-M   'P 1'
#
loop_
_entity.id
_entity.type
_entity.pdbx_description
1 polymer ?
#
loop_
_entity_poly.entity_id
_entity_poly.type
_entity_poly.pdbx_seq_one_letter_code
_entity_poly.pdbx_strand_id
1 'polypeptide(L)'
;VMLAVLTIVCFTSVGCTDKKPAPAVDSTAADTAVADTQAMDSTEKLIEETPMPKAADELFDDFLFNFAASRKLQMERIHFPLAVYRNDKLKKHIEKRHWKMEHFFMRQDYYTLIFDNHKQMNLMKDTTIDHVVIEKVFYSRKVVQQFLFNRINGQWMMTSINYKPMYQNMNSSFLKFYGSFATDTAFQSRHLHNPVKFTGPDPDDDFSTMTGEIEPETWPAFAPQLPHGMIYNIIYGQKYTESSQKIFVIRGIANGMETRLTFKRIGGRWQLMKLEM
;
A
#
# COMPACT_ATOMS: atom_id res chain seq x y z
N VAL A 1 3.77 6.82 64.18
CA VAL A 1 4.67 7.80 64.79
C VAL A 1 6.02 7.73 64.10
N MET A 2 6.57 8.93 63.78
CA MET A 2 7.83 9.29 63.12
C MET A 2 7.77 9.26 61.59
N LEU A 3 7.65 10.32 60.91
CA LEU A 3 8.22 11.70 60.79
C LEU A 3 9.69 11.73 60.38
N ALA A 4 9.87 12.48 59.30
CA ALA A 4 11.02 13.27 58.86
C ALA A 4 12.09 12.54 58.01
N VAL A 5 12.78 13.12 57.02
CA VAL A 5 13.02 14.52 56.64
C VAL A 5 13.57 14.54 55.20
N LEU A 6 13.18 15.54 54.52
CA LEU A 6 13.62 16.08 53.22
C LEU A 6 15.12 16.49 53.27
N THR A 7 15.87 16.21 52.21
CA THR A 7 17.06 17.01 51.89
C THR A 7 17.16 17.28 50.38
N ILE A 8 17.00 18.55 50.08
CA ILE A 8 17.25 19.19 48.79
C ILE A 8 18.75 19.53 48.76
N VAL A 9 19.42 19.17 47.68
CA VAL A 9 20.74 19.73 47.36
C VAL A 9 20.65 20.44 46.00
N CYS A 10 20.71 21.78 46.08
CA CYS A 10 20.92 22.67 44.97
C CYS A 10 22.41 22.72 44.61
N PHE A 11 22.74 22.57 43.34
CA PHE A 11 24.00 23.07 42.81
C PHE A 11 23.72 24.15 41.79
N THR A 12 24.12 25.37 42.15
CA THR A 12 24.21 26.53 41.29
C THR A 12 25.58 26.55 40.61
N SER A 13 25.64 26.81 39.32
CA SER A 13 26.81 27.43 38.67
C SER A 13 26.34 28.49 37.68
N VAL A 14 26.86 29.67 37.97
CA VAL A 14 26.63 30.96 37.32
C VAL A 14 27.55 31.08 36.12
N GLY A 15 27.06 31.69 35.03
CA GLY A 15 27.86 32.15 33.94
C GLY A 15 27.07 33.11 33.06
N CYS A 16 27.29 34.42 33.30
CA CYS A 16 26.67 35.55 32.57
C CYS A 16 27.22 35.69 31.18
N THR A 17 26.43 36.18 30.21
CA THR A 17 26.53 37.56 29.68
C THR A 17 25.41 37.89 28.69
N ASP A 18 24.76 39.01 29.00
CA ASP A 18 24.06 40.07 28.25
C ASP A 18 23.78 39.95 26.76
N LYS A 19 22.53 40.16 26.30
CA LYS A 19 21.90 41.44 25.94
C LYS A 19 20.50 41.33 25.35
N LYS A 20 19.62 42.05 26.04
CA LYS A 20 18.42 42.86 25.68
C LYS A 20 17.32 42.36 24.73
N PRO A 21 16.05 42.72 25.04
CA PRO A 21 14.83 42.14 24.54
C PRO A 21 14.15 42.95 23.41
N ALA A 22 13.32 42.31 22.66
CA ALA A 22 12.24 42.94 21.90
C ALA A 22 11.10 41.93 21.61
N PRO A 23 9.92 42.35 21.20
CA PRO A 23 8.69 42.10 21.97
C PRO A 23 7.89 40.87 21.51
N ALA A 24 6.98 40.47 22.37
CA ALA A 24 5.99 39.43 22.13
C ALA A 24 5.10 39.73 20.92
N VAL A 25 4.94 38.76 20.06
CA VAL A 25 3.83 38.68 19.11
C VAL A 25 3.19 37.29 19.25
N ASP A 26 1.91 37.35 19.41
CA ASP A 26 0.88 36.36 19.56
C ASP A 26 1.06 35.12 18.66
N SER A 27 0.99 33.93 19.26
CA SER A 27 1.06 32.65 18.54
C SER A 27 -0.36 32.19 18.20
N THR A 28 -0.76 32.42 17.00
CA THR A 28 -1.85 31.65 16.37
C THR A 28 -1.31 30.36 15.82
N ALA A 29 -1.96 29.27 16.22
CA ALA A 29 -1.74 27.93 15.70
C ALA A 29 -2.00 27.88 14.20
N ALA A 30 -1.00 27.47 13.45
CA ALA A 30 -1.16 26.97 12.10
C ALA A 30 0.05 26.11 11.68
N ASP A 31 -0.28 25.01 11.06
CA ASP A 31 0.49 24.30 10.06
C ASP A 31 1.48 23.21 10.50
N THR A 32 0.90 22.05 10.83
CA THR A 32 1.63 20.76 10.76
C THR A 32 1.49 20.09 9.38
N ALA A 33 0.74 20.67 8.46
CA ALA A 33 0.47 20.08 7.14
C ALA A 33 1.52 20.41 6.06
N VAL A 34 2.34 21.46 6.27
CA VAL A 34 3.30 21.95 5.26
C VAL A 34 4.63 21.20 5.30
N ALA A 35 5.03 20.65 6.44
CA ALA A 35 6.31 19.95 6.58
C ALA A 35 6.33 18.61 5.85
N ASP A 36 5.20 17.91 5.79
CA ASP A 36 5.11 16.58 5.17
C ASP A 36 5.14 16.66 3.64
N THR A 37 4.53 17.72 3.07
CA THR A 37 4.53 17.94 1.61
C THR A 37 5.91 18.36 1.10
N GLN A 38 6.70 19.07 1.90
CA GLN A 38 8.05 19.49 1.51
C GLN A 38 9.08 18.35 1.61
N ALA A 39 8.92 17.44 2.59
CA ALA A 39 9.78 16.26 2.70
C ALA A 39 9.56 15.28 1.55
N MET A 40 8.32 15.10 1.13
CA MET A 40 7.95 14.26 -0.01
C MET A 40 8.48 14.82 -1.34
N ASP A 41 8.37 16.14 -1.56
CA ASP A 41 8.90 16.84 -2.73
C ASP A 41 10.43 16.75 -2.83
N SER A 42 11.12 16.77 -1.71
CA SER A 42 12.60 16.64 -1.68
C SER A 42 13.06 15.22 -1.95
N THR A 43 12.32 14.21 -1.49
CA THR A 43 12.62 12.79 -1.77
C THR A 43 12.34 12.45 -3.23
N GLU A 44 11.24 12.92 -3.79
CA GLU A 44 10.93 12.78 -5.22
C GLU A 44 12.01 13.44 -6.09
N LYS A 45 12.49 14.63 -5.74
CA LYS A 45 13.59 15.30 -6.43
C LYS A 45 14.90 14.50 -6.37
N LEU A 46 15.23 13.95 -5.21
CA LEU A 46 16.45 13.16 -5.04
C LEU A 46 16.42 11.89 -5.91
N ILE A 47 15.27 11.23 -5.99
CA ILE A 47 15.07 10.05 -6.86
C ILE A 47 15.12 10.45 -8.33
N GLU A 48 14.56 11.61 -8.69
CA GLU A 48 14.55 12.10 -10.07
C GLU A 48 15.97 12.46 -10.59
N GLU A 49 16.86 12.92 -9.71
CA GLU A 49 18.24 13.26 -10.01
C GLU A 49 19.18 12.04 -10.02
N THR A 50 18.79 10.94 -9.35
CA THR A 50 19.62 9.74 -9.28
C THR A 50 19.29 8.79 -10.43
N PRO A 51 20.25 8.38 -11.27
CA PRO A 51 20.02 7.40 -12.31
C PRO A 51 19.59 6.05 -11.71
N MET A 52 18.53 5.47 -12.25
CA MET A 52 18.07 4.15 -11.82
C MET A 52 19.17 3.10 -12.08
N PRO A 53 19.57 2.30 -11.08
CA PRO A 53 20.53 1.22 -11.28
C PRO A 53 20.04 0.22 -12.34
N LYS A 54 20.95 -0.35 -13.13
CA LYS A 54 20.59 -1.38 -14.13
C LYS A 54 19.92 -2.59 -13.51
N ALA A 55 20.32 -2.98 -12.29
CA ALA A 55 19.72 -4.07 -11.52
C ALA A 55 18.26 -3.81 -11.13
N ALA A 56 17.81 -2.56 -11.12
CA ALA A 56 16.41 -2.23 -10.79
C ALA A 56 15.39 -2.71 -11.84
N ASP A 57 15.83 -3.13 -13.04
CA ASP A 57 14.95 -3.80 -14.00
C ASP A 57 14.83 -5.33 -13.75
N GLU A 58 15.58 -5.91 -12.82
CA GLU A 58 15.52 -7.34 -12.52
C GLU A 58 14.21 -7.72 -11.82
N LEU A 59 13.85 -6.97 -10.77
CA LEU A 59 12.57 -7.12 -10.09
C LEU A 59 11.61 -5.98 -10.50
N PHE A 60 10.35 -6.34 -10.68
CA PHE A 60 9.34 -5.34 -11.05
C PHE A 60 9.14 -4.30 -9.96
N ASP A 61 9.19 -4.69 -8.69
CA ASP A 61 8.98 -3.76 -7.56
C ASP A 61 10.07 -2.67 -7.54
N ASP A 62 11.34 -3.04 -7.72
CA ASP A 62 12.45 -2.09 -7.74
C ASP A 62 12.30 -1.08 -8.89
N PHE A 63 11.89 -1.55 -10.07
CA PHE A 63 11.56 -0.69 -11.18
C PHE A 63 10.37 0.23 -10.85
N LEU A 64 9.30 -0.32 -10.28
CA LEU A 64 8.05 0.40 -10.08
C LEU A 64 8.20 1.57 -9.11
N PHE A 65 8.92 1.40 -8.01
CA PHE A 65 9.17 2.49 -7.07
C PHE A 65 9.87 3.67 -7.74
N ASN A 66 10.91 3.41 -8.51
CA ASN A 66 11.60 4.44 -9.28
C ASN A 66 10.70 5.08 -10.34
N PHE A 67 9.92 4.25 -11.05
CA PHE A 67 9.00 4.70 -12.09
C PHE A 67 7.87 5.59 -11.53
N ALA A 68 7.31 5.24 -10.38
CA ALA A 68 6.25 6.01 -9.73
C ALA A 68 6.74 7.36 -9.18
N ALA A 69 8.02 7.45 -8.78
CA ALA A 69 8.60 8.66 -8.21
C ALA A 69 9.21 9.60 -9.28
N SER A 70 9.59 9.09 -10.48
CA SER A 70 10.33 9.87 -11.48
C SER A 70 9.50 10.14 -12.75
N ARG A 71 9.16 11.41 -12.97
CA ARG A 71 8.55 11.85 -14.24
C ARG A 71 9.45 11.58 -15.45
N LYS A 72 10.75 11.78 -15.30
CA LYS A 72 11.73 11.51 -16.37
C LYS A 72 11.70 10.04 -16.76
N LEU A 73 11.73 9.14 -15.78
CA LEU A 73 11.70 7.70 -16.01
C LEU A 73 10.36 7.27 -16.66
N GLN A 74 9.22 7.85 -16.26
CA GLN A 74 7.95 7.61 -16.94
C GLN A 74 7.99 8.02 -18.41
N MET A 75 8.59 9.17 -18.72
CA MET A 75 8.72 9.63 -20.10
C MET A 75 9.64 8.76 -20.97
N GLU A 76 10.56 8.01 -20.35
CA GLU A 76 11.48 7.07 -21.01
C GLU A 76 10.90 5.65 -21.11
N ARG A 77 10.13 5.22 -20.10
CA ARG A 77 9.66 3.85 -19.95
C ARG A 77 8.18 3.65 -20.27
N ILE A 78 7.54 4.63 -20.88
CA ILE A 78 6.20 4.51 -21.46
C ILE A 78 6.32 4.41 -22.99
N HIS A 79 5.67 3.40 -23.56
CA HIS A 79 5.57 3.26 -24.99
C HIS A 79 4.57 4.28 -25.57
N PHE A 80 5.08 5.36 -26.14
CA PHE A 80 4.26 6.39 -26.78
C PHE A 80 4.15 6.22 -28.29
N PRO A 81 2.98 6.53 -28.90
CA PRO A 81 1.74 7.00 -28.25
C PRO A 81 1.09 5.90 -27.43
N LEU A 82 0.77 6.18 -26.15
CA LEU A 82 0.25 5.20 -25.22
C LEU A 82 -1.20 4.82 -25.54
N ALA A 83 -1.42 3.55 -25.84
CA ALA A 83 -2.76 3.05 -26.15
C ALA A 83 -3.65 2.99 -24.91
N VAL A 84 -4.87 3.50 -25.03
CA VAL A 84 -5.91 3.47 -23.98
C VAL A 84 -7.11 2.68 -24.48
N TYR A 85 -7.39 1.60 -23.76
CA TYR A 85 -8.51 0.71 -24.03
C TYR A 85 -9.66 0.92 -23.04
N ARG A 86 -10.85 0.54 -23.45
CA ARG A 86 -12.02 0.36 -22.60
C ARG A 86 -12.72 -0.92 -23.01
N ASN A 87 -12.82 -1.86 -22.06
CA ASN A 87 -13.34 -3.21 -22.33
C ASN A 87 -12.60 -3.86 -23.53
N ASP A 88 -11.26 -3.81 -23.49
CA ASP A 88 -10.35 -4.36 -24.51
C ASP A 88 -10.51 -3.75 -25.93
N LYS A 89 -11.30 -2.69 -26.09
CA LYS A 89 -11.46 -1.94 -27.35
C LYS A 89 -10.65 -0.65 -27.27
N LEU A 90 -9.77 -0.44 -28.24
CA LEU A 90 -8.99 0.79 -28.35
C LEU A 90 -9.91 2.00 -28.43
N LYS A 91 -9.66 3.01 -27.59
CA LYS A 91 -10.44 4.26 -27.53
C LYS A 91 -9.65 5.47 -27.98
N LYS A 92 -8.41 5.57 -27.55
CA LYS A 92 -7.55 6.71 -27.88
C LYS A 92 -6.08 6.35 -27.66
N HIS A 93 -5.22 7.25 -28.09
CA HIS A 93 -3.81 7.28 -27.73
C HIS A 93 -3.50 8.53 -26.90
N ILE A 94 -2.54 8.42 -26.01
CA ILE A 94 -1.99 9.55 -25.26
C ILE A 94 -0.61 9.83 -25.85
N GLU A 95 -0.46 11.01 -26.44
CA GLU A 95 0.82 11.49 -26.93
C GLU A 95 1.77 11.83 -25.76
N LYS A 96 3.08 11.68 -25.95
CA LYS A 96 4.11 11.94 -24.95
C LYS A 96 3.92 13.29 -24.25
N ARG A 97 3.66 14.35 -25.02
CA ARG A 97 3.43 15.71 -24.50
C ARG A 97 2.18 15.87 -23.63
N HIS A 98 1.23 14.96 -23.74
CA HIS A 98 -0.05 15.00 -22.98
C HIS A 98 -0.04 14.04 -21.78
N TRP A 99 1.08 13.34 -21.55
CA TRP A 99 1.21 12.48 -20.38
C TRP A 99 1.25 13.31 -19.10
N LYS A 100 0.40 12.93 -18.16
CA LYS A 100 0.45 13.43 -16.78
C LYS A 100 1.03 12.33 -15.91
N MET A 101 2.03 12.68 -15.09
CA MET A 101 2.65 11.75 -14.18
C MET A 101 1.62 11.00 -13.33
N GLU A 102 1.74 9.69 -13.27
CA GLU A 102 0.94 8.83 -12.37
C GLU A 102 1.81 8.41 -11.20
N HIS A 103 1.44 8.83 -10.00
CA HIS A 103 2.18 8.51 -8.77
C HIS A 103 1.84 7.14 -8.20
N PHE A 104 0.90 6.43 -8.81
CA PHE A 104 0.42 5.15 -8.34
C PHE A 104 0.05 5.22 -6.85
N PHE A 105 0.53 4.25 -6.07
CA PHE A 105 0.25 4.14 -4.64
C PHE A 105 1.15 5.04 -3.76
N MET A 106 2.12 5.76 -4.31
CA MET A 106 3.10 6.56 -3.54
C MET A 106 2.46 7.59 -2.59
N ARG A 107 1.22 7.99 -2.86
CA ARG A 107 0.45 8.93 -2.02
C ARG A 107 -0.48 8.26 -1.01
N GLN A 108 -0.45 6.93 -0.91
CA GLN A 108 -1.31 6.15 -0.01
C GLN A 108 -0.54 5.44 1.10
N ASP A 109 0.81 5.54 1.11
CA ASP A 109 1.74 4.87 2.03
C ASP A 109 1.64 3.33 2.03
N TYR A 110 0.77 2.76 1.20
CA TYR A 110 0.58 1.32 1.05
C TYR A 110 0.07 0.96 -0.35
N TYR A 111 0.25 -0.30 -0.70
CA TYR A 111 -0.43 -0.96 -1.82
C TYR A 111 -0.96 -2.33 -1.39
N THR A 112 -1.77 -2.94 -2.22
CA THR A 112 -2.37 -4.23 -1.91
C THR A 112 -2.03 -5.29 -2.94
N LEU A 113 -2.10 -6.56 -2.52
CA LEU A 113 -1.88 -7.72 -3.36
C LEU A 113 -3.00 -8.73 -3.07
N ILE A 114 -3.43 -9.43 -4.13
CA ILE A 114 -4.42 -10.49 -4.02
C ILE A 114 -3.79 -11.76 -4.59
N PHE A 115 -3.73 -12.82 -3.79
CA PHE A 115 -3.23 -14.12 -4.19
C PHE A 115 -4.26 -15.21 -3.90
N ASP A 116 -4.26 -16.28 -4.69
CA ASP A 116 -5.09 -17.47 -4.42
C ASP A 116 -4.45 -18.38 -3.37
N ASN A 117 -3.12 -18.34 -3.28
CA ASN A 117 -2.35 -19.17 -2.36
C ASN A 117 -0.94 -18.60 -2.11
N HIS A 118 -0.25 -19.13 -1.10
CA HIS A 118 1.10 -18.67 -0.73
C HIS A 118 2.15 -18.87 -1.84
N LYS A 119 1.99 -19.87 -2.72
CA LYS A 119 2.97 -20.11 -3.82
C LYS A 119 2.99 -18.94 -4.80
N GLN A 120 1.83 -18.30 -5.04
CA GLN A 120 1.77 -17.13 -5.92
C GLN A 120 2.52 -15.92 -5.36
N MET A 121 2.73 -15.84 -4.05
CA MET A 121 3.51 -14.76 -3.44
C MET A 121 4.99 -14.78 -3.88
N ASN A 122 5.51 -15.93 -4.27
CA ASN A 122 6.89 -16.04 -4.75
C ASN A 122 7.12 -15.32 -6.08
N LEU A 123 6.05 -15.07 -6.87
CA LEU A 123 6.15 -14.33 -8.14
C LEU A 123 6.68 -12.91 -7.97
N MET A 124 6.51 -12.30 -6.80
CA MET A 124 7.08 -10.97 -6.51
C MET A 124 8.62 -10.96 -6.57
N LYS A 125 9.24 -12.11 -6.34
CA LYS A 125 10.71 -12.29 -6.35
C LYS A 125 11.20 -12.99 -7.61
N ASP A 126 10.33 -13.24 -8.57
CA ASP A 126 10.66 -13.97 -9.79
C ASP A 126 11.16 -12.98 -10.85
N THR A 127 12.46 -13.07 -11.16
CA THR A 127 13.12 -12.25 -12.16
C THR A 127 12.80 -12.65 -13.61
N THR A 128 12.11 -13.78 -13.80
CA THR A 128 11.77 -14.30 -15.14
C THR A 128 10.43 -13.81 -15.67
N ILE A 129 9.61 -13.18 -14.83
CA ILE A 129 8.35 -12.62 -15.29
C ILE A 129 8.60 -11.49 -16.29
N ASP A 130 7.75 -11.42 -17.30
CA ASP A 130 7.84 -10.45 -18.40
C ASP A 130 6.57 -9.60 -18.55
N HIS A 131 5.55 -9.86 -17.74
CA HIS A 131 4.27 -9.16 -17.77
C HIS A 131 3.74 -8.90 -16.36
N VAL A 132 3.44 -7.64 -16.05
CA VAL A 132 2.82 -7.21 -14.79
C VAL A 132 1.69 -6.24 -15.08
N VAL A 133 0.62 -6.34 -14.30
CA VAL A 133 -0.49 -5.40 -14.35
C VAL A 133 -0.68 -4.74 -13.00
N ILE A 134 -0.71 -3.41 -12.98
CA ILE A 134 -1.15 -2.65 -11.81
C ILE A 134 -2.62 -2.30 -12.01
N GLU A 135 -3.45 -2.72 -11.10
CA GLU A 135 -4.87 -2.39 -11.06
C GLU A 135 -5.14 -1.27 -10.07
N LYS A 136 -5.84 -0.24 -10.51
CA LYS A 136 -6.43 0.80 -9.67
C LYS A 136 -7.92 0.54 -9.60
N VAL A 137 -8.37 -0.01 -8.48
CA VAL A 137 -9.76 -0.46 -8.29
C VAL A 137 -10.56 0.64 -7.62
N PHE A 138 -11.55 1.17 -8.31
CA PHE A 138 -12.44 2.23 -7.82
C PHE A 138 -13.77 1.62 -7.39
N TYR A 139 -13.99 1.42 -6.09
CA TYR A 139 -15.17 0.76 -5.56
C TYR A 139 -16.45 1.54 -5.83
N SER A 140 -16.46 2.85 -5.62
CA SER A 140 -17.63 3.71 -5.85
C SER A 140 -18.08 3.73 -7.32
N ARG A 141 -17.11 3.74 -8.26
CA ARG A 141 -17.37 3.74 -9.70
C ARG A 141 -17.53 2.34 -10.29
N LYS A 142 -17.21 1.31 -9.52
CA LYS A 142 -17.19 -0.11 -9.96
C LYS A 142 -16.37 -0.32 -11.24
N VAL A 143 -15.23 0.35 -11.32
CA VAL A 143 -14.30 0.33 -12.47
C VAL A 143 -12.91 -0.05 -11.99
N VAL A 144 -12.21 -0.82 -12.79
CA VAL A 144 -10.78 -1.12 -12.65
C VAL A 144 -10.02 -0.47 -13.80
N GLN A 145 -9.04 0.35 -13.47
CA GLN A 145 -8.05 0.87 -14.42
C GLN A 145 -6.81 -0.01 -14.30
N GLN A 146 -6.42 -0.61 -15.40
CA GLN A 146 -5.26 -1.49 -15.50
C GLN A 146 -4.14 -0.76 -16.24
N PHE A 147 -2.95 -0.72 -15.65
CA PHE A 147 -1.71 -0.29 -16.28
C PHE A 147 -0.90 -1.54 -16.63
N LEU A 148 -0.64 -1.76 -17.91
CA LEU A 148 0.00 -2.97 -18.40
C LEU A 148 1.48 -2.70 -18.63
N PHE A 149 2.31 -3.51 -18.00
CA PHE A 149 3.76 -3.46 -18.13
C PHE A 149 4.26 -4.74 -18.78
N ASN A 150 5.19 -4.60 -19.72
CA ASN A 150 5.88 -5.72 -20.33
C ASN A 150 7.38 -5.48 -20.30
N ARG A 151 8.15 -6.56 -20.20
CA ARG A 151 9.60 -6.51 -20.31
C ARG A 151 9.98 -6.55 -21.79
N ILE A 152 10.54 -5.45 -22.29
CA ILE A 152 10.95 -5.30 -23.70
C ILE A 152 12.46 -5.05 -23.70
N ASN A 153 13.23 -5.94 -24.36
CA ASN A 153 14.69 -5.88 -24.40
C ASN A 153 15.32 -5.79 -23.00
N GLY A 154 14.78 -6.55 -22.06
CA GLY A 154 15.25 -6.59 -20.68
C GLY A 154 14.79 -5.42 -19.79
N GLN A 155 14.05 -4.47 -20.31
CA GLN A 155 13.57 -3.29 -19.60
C GLN A 155 12.04 -3.34 -19.41
N TRP A 156 11.58 -2.94 -18.23
CA TRP A 156 10.16 -2.76 -17.99
C TRP A 156 9.62 -1.51 -18.70
N MET A 157 8.56 -1.71 -19.47
CA MET A 157 7.88 -0.66 -20.23
C MET A 157 6.39 -0.69 -19.94
N MET A 158 5.78 0.46 -19.66
CA MET A 158 4.34 0.58 -19.65
C MET A 158 3.82 0.67 -21.08
N THR A 159 2.99 -0.28 -21.51
CA THR A 159 2.59 -0.44 -22.89
C THR A 159 1.16 0.00 -23.17
N SER A 160 0.28 -0.05 -22.19
CA SER A 160 -1.11 0.38 -22.36
C SER A 160 -1.84 0.62 -21.06
N ILE A 161 -2.98 1.29 -21.14
CA ILE A 161 -3.97 1.43 -20.07
C ILE A 161 -5.28 0.81 -20.53
N ASN A 162 -5.95 0.04 -19.67
CA ASN A 162 -7.26 -0.51 -19.96
C ASN A 162 -8.25 -0.23 -18.82
N TYR A 163 -9.45 0.19 -19.16
CA TYR A 163 -10.54 0.40 -18.21
C TYR A 163 -11.58 -0.69 -18.37
N LYS A 164 -11.83 -1.44 -17.31
CA LYS A 164 -12.83 -2.53 -17.27
C LYS A 164 -13.85 -2.32 -16.17
N PRO A 165 -15.11 -2.74 -16.32
CA PRO A 165 -16.04 -2.85 -15.21
C PRO A 165 -15.49 -3.83 -14.17
N MET A 166 -15.68 -3.54 -12.88
CA MET A 166 -15.17 -4.38 -11.80
C MET A 166 -15.73 -5.82 -11.85
N TYR A 167 -16.95 -6.02 -12.37
CA TYR A 167 -17.54 -7.37 -12.51
C TYR A 167 -16.83 -8.25 -13.55
N GLN A 168 -16.02 -7.67 -14.44
CA GLN A 168 -15.19 -8.41 -15.42
C GLN A 168 -13.79 -8.72 -14.87
N ASN A 169 -13.47 -8.25 -13.68
CA ASN A 169 -12.20 -8.57 -13.05
C ASN A 169 -12.17 -10.03 -12.60
N MET A 170 -11.02 -10.69 -12.73
CA MET A 170 -10.85 -12.09 -12.31
C MET A 170 -11.08 -12.29 -10.81
N ASN A 171 -10.91 -11.25 -10.00
CA ASN A 171 -11.21 -11.23 -8.57
C ASN A 171 -12.57 -10.60 -8.24
N SER A 172 -13.47 -10.43 -9.21
CA SER A 172 -14.70 -9.63 -9.06
C SER A 172 -15.57 -10.04 -7.87
N SER A 173 -15.73 -11.34 -7.64
CA SER A 173 -16.48 -11.87 -6.50
C SER A 173 -15.84 -11.47 -5.16
N PHE A 174 -14.53 -11.59 -5.06
CA PHE A 174 -13.77 -11.20 -3.87
C PHE A 174 -13.76 -9.67 -3.70
N LEU A 175 -13.53 -8.91 -4.75
CA LEU A 175 -13.54 -7.44 -4.70
C LEU A 175 -14.90 -6.90 -4.25
N LYS A 176 -16.00 -7.48 -4.74
CA LYS A 176 -17.35 -7.11 -4.28
C LYS A 176 -17.53 -7.37 -2.79
N PHE A 177 -17.12 -8.54 -2.32
CA PHE A 177 -17.14 -8.91 -0.91
C PHE A 177 -16.29 -7.97 -0.07
N TYR A 178 -15.01 -7.79 -0.47
CA TYR A 178 -14.05 -6.97 0.27
C TYR A 178 -14.50 -5.51 0.41
N GLY A 179 -15.12 -4.95 -0.62
CA GLY A 179 -15.65 -3.59 -0.56
C GLY A 179 -16.66 -3.38 0.58
N SER A 180 -17.52 -4.37 0.84
CA SER A 180 -18.43 -4.34 2.00
C SER A 180 -17.71 -4.67 3.30
N PHE A 181 -16.79 -5.64 3.28
CA PHE A 181 -16.01 -6.04 4.45
C PHE A 181 -15.15 -4.89 4.99
N ALA A 182 -14.57 -4.07 4.12
CA ALA A 182 -13.72 -2.96 4.52
C ALA A 182 -14.46 -1.75 5.09
N THR A 183 -15.79 -1.64 4.90
CA THR A 183 -16.53 -0.43 5.24
C THR A 183 -17.70 -0.63 6.21
N ASP A 184 -18.12 -1.86 6.44
CA ASP A 184 -19.29 -2.19 7.27
C ASP A 184 -18.89 -3.15 8.39
N THR A 185 -18.80 -2.65 9.63
CA THR A 185 -18.40 -3.44 10.80
C THR A 185 -19.40 -4.56 11.12
N ALA A 186 -20.70 -4.34 10.91
CA ALA A 186 -21.70 -5.39 11.09
C ALA A 186 -21.57 -6.48 10.01
N PHE A 187 -21.18 -6.10 8.80
CA PHE A 187 -20.86 -7.06 7.74
C PHE A 187 -19.59 -7.85 8.10
N GLN A 188 -18.55 -7.19 8.62
CA GLN A 188 -17.32 -7.86 9.09
C GLN A 188 -17.64 -8.96 10.08
N SER A 189 -18.35 -8.64 11.18
CA SER A 189 -18.67 -9.60 12.24
C SER A 189 -19.37 -10.86 11.72
N ARG A 190 -20.23 -10.70 10.72
CA ARG A 190 -20.94 -11.85 10.10
C ARG A 190 -20.08 -12.69 9.14
N HIS A 191 -18.89 -12.19 8.82
CA HIS A 191 -17.97 -12.81 7.85
C HIS A 191 -16.61 -13.15 8.49
N LEU A 192 -16.56 -13.27 9.80
CA LEU A 192 -15.44 -13.84 10.53
C LEU A 192 -15.66 -15.34 10.71
N HIS A 193 -14.60 -16.10 10.59
CA HIS A 193 -14.57 -17.47 11.11
C HIS A 193 -14.52 -17.40 12.64
N ASN A 194 -15.07 -18.38 13.31
CA ASN A 194 -15.02 -18.45 14.77
C ASN A 194 -14.21 -19.69 15.19
N PRO A 195 -13.04 -19.50 15.81
CA PRO A 195 -12.26 -18.26 15.94
C PRO A 195 -11.46 -17.89 14.67
N VAL A 196 -11.09 -16.61 14.52
CA VAL A 196 -10.10 -16.18 13.52
C VAL A 196 -8.68 -16.43 14.06
N LYS A 197 -7.85 -17.15 13.31
CA LYS A 197 -6.44 -17.36 13.68
C LYS A 197 -5.68 -16.05 13.58
N PHE A 198 -4.82 -15.79 14.57
CA PHE A 198 -3.99 -14.60 14.66
C PHE A 198 -2.51 -14.98 14.69
N THR A 199 -1.69 -14.17 14.03
CA THR A 199 -0.24 -14.15 14.18
C THR A 199 0.20 -12.70 14.11
N GLY A 200 0.94 -12.23 15.09
CA GLY A 200 1.41 -10.85 15.15
C GLY A 200 2.69 -10.73 15.96
N PRO A 201 3.26 -9.51 16.07
CA PRO A 201 4.42 -9.26 16.92
C PRO A 201 4.14 -9.67 18.35
N ASP A 202 5.15 -10.21 19.01
CA ASP A 202 5.10 -10.49 20.45
C ASP A 202 5.35 -9.16 21.21
N PRO A 203 4.44 -8.72 22.09
CA PRO A 203 4.62 -7.47 22.81
C PRO A 203 5.80 -7.51 23.83
N ASP A 204 6.26 -8.71 24.19
CA ASP A 204 7.33 -8.91 25.15
C ASP A 204 8.70 -9.17 24.49
N ASP A 205 8.72 -9.40 23.16
CA ASP A 205 9.95 -9.66 22.40
C ASP A 205 9.84 -9.16 20.94
N ASP A 206 10.52 -8.06 20.65
CA ASP A 206 10.51 -7.38 19.33
C ASP A 206 10.96 -8.27 18.15
N PHE A 207 11.61 -9.40 18.42
CA PHE A 207 12.13 -10.32 17.40
C PHE A 207 11.29 -11.58 17.24
N SER A 208 10.24 -11.74 18.03
CA SER A 208 9.37 -12.91 17.98
C SER A 208 7.95 -12.58 17.54
N THR A 209 7.19 -13.62 17.22
CA THR A 209 5.78 -13.52 16.89
C THR A 209 4.97 -14.39 17.80
N MET A 210 3.84 -13.88 18.26
CA MET A 210 2.83 -14.64 18.97
C MET A 210 1.75 -15.14 18.05
N THR A 211 1.17 -16.28 18.38
CA THR A 211 -0.02 -16.83 17.72
C THR A 211 -1.17 -16.92 18.70
N GLY A 212 -2.37 -16.69 18.22
CA GLY A 212 -3.56 -16.76 19.05
C GLY A 212 -4.83 -16.92 18.22
N GLU A 213 -5.96 -16.76 18.88
CA GLU A 213 -7.27 -16.84 18.29
C GLU A 213 -8.07 -15.60 18.70
N ILE A 214 -8.77 -15.02 17.73
CA ILE A 214 -9.63 -13.84 17.92
C ILE A 214 -11.07 -14.28 17.78
N GLU A 215 -11.81 -14.17 18.86
CA GLU A 215 -13.26 -14.37 18.81
C GLU A 215 -13.93 -13.19 18.07
N PRO A 216 -15.05 -13.44 17.34
CA PRO A 216 -15.72 -12.39 16.57
C PRO A 216 -16.10 -11.15 17.39
N GLU A 217 -16.41 -11.32 18.66
CA GLU A 217 -16.77 -10.24 19.59
C GLU A 217 -15.59 -9.31 19.91
N THR A 218 -14.38 -9.86 19.91
CA THR A 218 -13.14 -9.11 20.20
C THR A 218 -12.48 -8.55 18.94
N TRP A 219 -12.95 -8.95 17.77
CA TRP A 219 -12.41 -8.53 16.47
C TRP A 219 -12.17 -7.01 16.34
N PRO A 220 -13.09 -6.11 16.79
CA PRO A 220 -12.87 -4.68 16.66
C PRO A 220 -11.60 -4.15 17.31
N ALA A 221 -11.07 -4.84 18.33
CA ALA A 221 -9.82 -4.47 18.98
C ALA A 221 -8.57 -4.89 18.20
N PHE A 222 -8.70 -5.86 17.28
CA PHE A 222 -7.59 -6.40 16.48
C PHE A 222 -7.67 -6.00 15.00
N ALA A 223 -8.83 -5.51 14.57
CA ALA A 223 -9.06 -5.19 13.16
C ALA A 223 -8.04 -4.17 12.66
N PRO A 224 -7.24 -4.49 11.62
CA PRO A 224 -6.36 -3.51 11.03
C PRO A 224 -7.16 -2.45 10.27
N GLN A 225 -6.53 -1.31 10.00
CA GLN A 225 -7.10 -0.33 9.10
C GLN A 225 -7.20 -0.93 7.69
N LEU A 226 -8.41 -1.14 7.21
CA LEU A 226 -8.66 -1.76 5.91
C LEU A 226 -8.71 -0.71 4.80
N PRO A 227 -7.90 -0.83 3.74
CA PRO A 227 -7.99 0.00 2.56
C PRO A 227 -9.39 -0.03 1.95
N HIS A 228 -9.97 1.14 1.65
CA HIS A 228 -11.30 1.24 1.08
C HIS A 228 -11.41 2.41 0.08
N GLY A 229 -12.53 2.49 -0.64
CA GLY A 229 -12.77 3.54 -1.65
C GLY A 229 -11.99 3.30 -2.95
N MET A 230 -10.66 3.28 -2.88
CA MET A 230 -9.77 2.98 -4.01
C MET A 230 -8.53 2.24 -3.50
N ILE A 231 -8.19 1.13 -4.15
CA ILE A 231 -6.97 0.35 -3.84
C ILE A 231 -6.13 0.15 -5.10
N TYR A 232 -4.82 -0.03 -4.90
CA TYR A 232 -3.91 -0.53 -5.93
C TYR A 232 -3.60 -2.00 -5.67
N ASN A 233 -3.79 -2.85 -6.68
CA ASN A 233 -3.45 -4.26 -6.66
C ASN A 233 -2.43 -4.57 -7.77
N ILE A 234 -1.35 -5.28 -7.45
CA ILE A 234 -0.32 -5.66 -8.42
C ILE A 234 -0.47 -7.14 -8.77
N ILE A 235 -0.45 -7.42 -10.06
CA ILE A 235 -0.57 -8.77 -10.63
C ILE A 235 0.75 -9.11 -11.33
N TYR A 236 1.54 -10.03 -10.75
CA TYR A 236 2.84 -10.46 -11.27
C TYR A 236 2.72 -11.65 -12.25
N GLY A 237 1.74 -11.61 -13.13
CA GLY A 237 1.49 -12.68 -14.09
C GLY A 237 0.76 -13.90 -13.50
N GLN A 238 0.35 -13.87 -12.21
CA GLN A 238 -0.45 -14.95 -11.65
C GLN A 238 -1.77 -15.09 -12.40
N LYS A 239 -2.09 -16.34 -12.74
CA LYS A 239 -3.41 -16.68 -13.27
C LYS A 239 -4.36 -16.87 -12.10
N TYR A 240 -5.38 -16.04 -12.02
CA TYR A 240 -6.45 -16.26 -11.08
C TYR A 240 -7.39 -17.34 -11.59
N THR A 241 -7.76 -18.24 -10.70
CA THR A 241 -8.86 -19.18 -10.90
C THR A 241 -10.03 -18.76 -10.01
N GLU A 242 -11.21 -19.33 -10.19
CA GLU A 242 -12.29 -19.21 -9.20
C GLU A 242 -11.91 -19.97 -7.92
N SER A 243 -10.95 -19.44 -7.23
CA SER A 243 -10.41 -19.98 -6.00
C SER A 243 -11.40 -19.81 -4.86
N SER A 244 -11.49 -20.83 -3.99
CA SER A 244 -12.22 -20.74 -2.73
C SER A 244 -11.43 -20.04 -1.63
N GLN A 245 -10.20 -19.57 -1.92
CA GLN A 245 -9.33 -18.87 -1.00
C GLN A 245 -8.76 -17.60 -1.64
N LYS A 246 -8.61 -16.54 -0.85
CA LYS A 246 -7.85 -15.35 -1.20
C LYS A 246 -6.98 -14.94 -0.03
N ILE A 247 -5.74 -14.59 -0.33
CA ILE A 247 -4.81 -13.94 0.59
C ILE A 247 -4.74 -12.48 0.13
N PHE A 248 -5.27 -11.59 0.94
CA PHE A 248 -5.23 -10.15 0.73
C PHE A 248 -4.12 -9.57 1.57
N VAL A 249 -3.13 -8.98 0.91
CA VAL A 249 -1.96 -8.40 1.55
C VAL A 249 -2.05 -6.88 1.46
N ILE A 250 -1.83 -6.21 2.58
CA ILE A 250 -1.63 -4.76 2.66
C ILE A 250 -0.16 -4.56 2.98
N ARG A 251 0.57 -3.88 2.10
CA ARG A 251 2.01 -3.66 2.27
C ARG A 251 2.33 -2.19 2.32
N GLY A 252 2.99 -1.78 3.41
CA GLY A 252 3.51 -0.43 3.57
C GLY A 252 4.70 -0.16 2.64
N ILE A 253 4.82 1.07 2.17
CA ILE A 253 5.85 1.47 1.20
C ILE A 253 7.20 1.69 1.89
N ALA A 254 7.20 2.40 3.02
CA ALA A 254 8.43 2.87 3.66
C ALA A 254 8.74 2.21 5.00
N ASN A 255 7.81 1.49 5.60
CA ASN A 255 7.90 0.98 6.98
C ASN A 255 8.09 -0.53 7.10
N GLY A 256 8.13 -1.25 5.96
CA GLY A 256 8.27 -2.70 5.94
C GLY A 256 7.08 -3.48 6.51
N MET A 257 6.00 -2.78 6.91
CA MET A 257 4.82 -3.41 7.48
C MET A 257 4.07 -4.22 6.42
N GLU A 258 3.66 -5.40 6.81
CA GLU A 258 2.82 -6.26 5.97
C GLU A 258 1.70 -6.88 6.82
N THR A 259 0.46 -6.61 6.43
CA THR A 259 -0.72 -7.25 7.00
C THR A 259 -1.32 -8.21 5.99
N ARG A 260 -1.57 -9.45 6.39
CA ARG A 260 -2.18 -10.49 5.55
C ARG A 260 -3.51 -10.92 6.12
N LEU A 261 -4.54 -10.88 5.30
CA LEU A 261 -5.86 -11.40 5.62
C LEU A 261 -6.16 -12.60 4.72
N THR A 262 -6.29 -13.78 5.30
CA THR A 262 -6.65 -14.99 4.55
C THR A 262 -8.14 -15.23 4.64
N PHE A 263 -8.80 -15.15 3.49
CA PHE A 263 -10.23 -15.42 3.35
C PHE A 263 -10.46 -16.76 2.68
N LYS A 264 -11.49 -17.48 3.13
CA LYS A 264 -11.99 -18.70 2.46
C LYS A 264 -13.48 -18.58 2.19
N ARG A 265 -13.93 -19.24 1.11
CA ARG A 265 -15.34 -19.36 0.79
C ARG A 265 -15.88 -20.66 1.38
N ILE A 266 -16.73 -20.53 2.39
CA ILE A 266 -17.37 -21.65 3.10
C ILE A 266 -18.87 -21.53 2.89
N GLY A 267 -19.52 -22.58 2.37
CA GLY A 267 -20.96 -22.54 2.08
C GLY A 267 -21.35 -21.40 1.13
N GLY A 268 -20.48 -21.05 0.17
CA GLY A 268 -20.71 -19.95 -0.77
C GLY A 268 -20.41 -18.55 -0.23
N ARG A 269 -20.06 -18.40 1.04
CA ARG A 269 -19.77 -17.12 1.70
C ARG A 269 -18.29 -16.96 1.99
N TRP A 270 -17.72 -15.80 1.72
CA TRP A 270 -16.37 -15.45 2.13
C TRP A 270 -16.33 -15.22 3.64
N GLN A 271 -15.34 -15.79 4.31
CA GLN A 271 -15.06 -15.60 5.73
C GLN A 271 -13.57 -15.33 5.92
N LEU A 272 -13.24 -14.42 6.84
CA LEU A 272 -11.86 -14.21 7.30
C LEU A 272 -11.46 -15.37 8.22
N MET A 273 -10.39 -16.08 7.83
CA MET A 273 -9.89 -17.25 8.55
C MET A 273 -8.65 -16.94 9.38
N LYS A 274 -7.83 -15.99 8.91
CA LYS A 274 -6.54 -15.68 9.53
C LYS A 274 -6.18 -14.22 9.31
N LEU A 275 -5.61 -13.61 10.36
CA LEU A 275 -4.94 -12.31 10.34
C LEU A 275 -3.47 -12.52 10.72
N GLU A 276 -2.55 -11.95 9.91
CA GLU A 276 -1.11 -11.91 10.16
C GLU A 276 -0.63 -10.46 10.04
N MET A 277 0.13 -9.99 11.03
CA MET A 277 0.70 -8.63 11.08
C MET A 277 2.20 -8.66 11.39
#